data_5d358cf160d0e80bc24375aef5c2ae46
#
_entry.id   5d358cf160d0e80bc24375aef5c2ae46
#
_cell.length_a   1.000
_cell.length_b   1.000
_cell.length_c   1.000
_cell.angle_alpha   90.00
_cell.angle_beta   90.00
_cell.angle_gamma   90.00
#
_symmetry.space_group_name_H-M   'P 1'
#
loop_
_entity.id
_entity.type
_entity.pdbx_description
1 polymer ?
#
loop_
_entity_poly.entity_id
_entity_poly.type
_entity_poly.pdbx_seq_one_letter_code
_entity_poly.pdbx_strand_id
1 'polypeptide(L)'
;LEAGVDREVCPLNLAPTASTAVAMAIGDALAAVWMERRGISPADFALNHPAGSLGKQLTLTAADLMVPASQLHPLQPSTPLPEVIGGLTRDGIGSGWVENPDSPGSLLGILTDGDLRRALQDHGAETWSQLTAKDLMTADPITVNADVLVVKALAQMEHNRRKPISVLPVVNQEQQ
;
A
#
# COMPACT_ATOMS: atom_id res chain seq x y z
N LEU A 1 11.71 -30.88 30.13
CA LEU A 1 11.26 -29.56 30.59
C LEU A 1 10.32 -29.75 31.77
N GLU A 2 10.60 -29.09 32.85
CA GLU A 2 9.77 -29.10 34.04
C GLU A 2 8.67 -28.06 33.88
N ALA A 3 7.39 -28.47 33.96
CA ALA A 3 6.21 -27.63 33.83
C ALA A 3 5.38 -27.61 35.13
N GLY A 4 6.01 -28.02 36.25
CA GLY A 4 5.36 -28.02 37.55
C GLY A 4 5.09 -26.61 38.05
N VAL A 5 3.96 -26.44 38.76
CA VAL A 5 3.63 -25.23 39.51
C VAL A 5 3.36 -25.61 40.96
N ASP A 6 3.80 -24.78 41.89
CA ASP A 6 3.59 -25.06 43.32
C ASP A 6 2.09 -24.91 43.69
N ARG A 7 1.38 -24.06 42.99
CA ARG A 7 0.00 -23.71 43.30
C ARG A 7 -0.75 -23.17 42.09
N GLU A 8 -2.02 -23.55 41.98
CA GLU A 8 -2.95 -22.93 41.04
C GLU A 8 -3.49 -21.58 41.58
N VAL A 9 -3.83 -20.64 40.72
CA VAL A 9 -4.32 -19.31 41.10
C VAL A 9 -5.80 -19.36 41.52
N CYS A 10 -6.53 -20.39 41.12
CA CYS A 10 -7.93 -20.51 41.50
C CYS A 10 -8.08 -20.67 43.05
N PRO A 11 -9.15 -20.12 43.65
CA PRO A 11 -9.35 -20.13 45.12
C PRO A 11 -9.29 -21.51 45.75
N LEU A 12 -9.67 -22.54 45.00
CA LEU A 12 -9.71 -23.93 45.49
C LEU A 12 -8.42 -24.71 45.19
N ASN A 13 -7.47 -24.09 44.47
CA ASN A 13 -6.27 -24.74 44.00
C ASN A 13 -6.53 -26.03 43.17
N LEU A 14 -7.64 -26.06 42.43
CA LEU A 14 -8.10 -27.23 41.66
C LEU A 14 -8.17 -26.99 40.17
N ALA A 15 -8.64 -25.79 39.76
CA ALA A 15 -8.80 -25.47 38.35
C ALA A 15 -7.43 -25.09 37.75
N PRO A 16 -7.05 -25.70 36.59
CA PRO A 16 -5.81 -25.35 35.91
C PRO A 16 -5.80 -23.86 35.52
N THR A 17 -4.82 -23.14 36.00
CA THR A 17 -4.61 -21.71 35.77
C THR A 17 -3.10 -21.44 35.59
N ALA A 18 -2.31 -21.46 36.66
CA ALA A 18 -0.87 -21.27 36.56
C ALA A 18 -0.21 -22.42 35.77
N SER A 19 -0.65 -23.65 35.96
CA SER A 19 -0.14 -24.81 35.20
C SER A 19 -0.44 -24.67 33.69
N THR A 20 -1.62 -24.18 33.32
CA THR A 20 -1.98 -23.91 31.91
C THR A 20 -1.08 -22.83 31.32
N ALA A 21 -0.85 -21.74 32.05
CA ALA A 21 0.01 -20.65 31.59
C ALA A 21 1.44 -21.11 31.33
N VAL A 22 2.00 -21.92 32.26
CA VAL A 22 3.34 -22.49 32.09
C VAL A 22 3.41 -23.46 30.92
N ALA A 23 2.40 -24.34 30.77
CA ALA A 23 2.34 -25.26 29.63
C ALA A 23 2.29 -24.52 28.28
N MET A 24 1.47 -23.45 28.18
CA MET A 24 1.41 -22.60 27.00
C MET A 24 2.75 -21.93 26.73
N ALA A 25 3.38 -21.31 27.72
CA ALA A 25 4.68 -20.65 27.56
C ALA A 25 5.78 -21.61 27.07
N ILE A 26 5.77 -22.84 27.58
CA ILE A 26 6.71 -23.88 27.13
C ILE A 26 6.40 -24.29 25.69
N GLY A 27 5.12 -24.46 25.33
CA GLY A 27 4.69 -24.78 24.00
C GLY A 27 5.11 -23.69 22.98
N ASP A 28 4.89 -22.44 23.32
CA ASP A 28 5.27 -21.28 22.49
C ASP A 28 6.80 -21.19 22.32
N ALA A 29 7.56 -21.41 23.40
CA ALA A 29 9.02 -21.43 23.34
C ALA A 29 9.55 -22.56 22.43
N LEU A 30 8.97 -23.76 22.53
CA LEU A 30 9.31 -24.89 21.65
C LEU A 30 8.95 -24.58 20.17
N ALA A 31 7.81 -24.00 19.94
CA ALA A 31 7.39 -23.60 18.60
C ALA A 31 8.36 -22.56 18.01
N ALA A 32 8.72 -21.53 18.77
CA ALA A 32 9.67 -20.50 18.34
C ALA A 32 11.04 -21.08 17.99
N VAL A 33 11.61 -21.91 18.87
CA VAL A 33 12.90 -22.59 18.64
C VAL A 33 12.83 -23.53 17.42
N TRP A 34 11.69 -24.21 17.23
CA TRP A 34 11.49 -25.08 16.07
C TRP A 34 11.41 -24.29 14.78
N MET A 35 10.68 -23.18 14.77
CA MET A 35 10.60 -22.27 13.62
C MET A 35 11.99 -21.73 13.23
N GLU A 36 12.77 -21.28 14.21
CA GLU A 36 14.13 -20.79 14.00
C GLU A 36 15.04 -21.88 13.41
N ARG A 37 15.03 -23.09 14.00
CA ARG A 37 15.83 -24.22 13.51
C ARG A 37 15.46 -24.68 12.10
N ARG A 38 14.20 -24.54 11.72
CA ARG A 38 13.70 -24.89 10.38
C ARG A 38 13.86 -23.75 9.38
N GLY A 39 14.28 -22.58 9.82
CA GLY A 39 14.39 -21.40 8.97
C GLY A 39 13.04 -20.98 8.36
N ILE A 40 11.94 -21.14 9.13
CA ILE A 40 10.60 -20.79 8.66
C ILE A 40 10.55 -19.30 8.32
N SER A 41 10.34 -19.00 7.05
CA SER A 41 10.20 -17.64 6.56
C SER A 41 8.77 -17.09 6.79
N PRO A 42 8.58 -15.76 6.73
CA PRO A 42 7.24 -15.17 6.71
C PRO A 42 6.34 -15.73 5.60
N ALA A 43 6.91 -16.07 4.45
CA ALA A 43 6.17 -16.69 3.34
C ALA A 43 5.67 -18.09 3.70
N ASP A 44 6.52 -18.91 4.34
CA ASP A 44 6.10 -20.25 4.81
C ASP A 44 4.99 -20.14 5.86
N PHE A 45 5.08 -19.14 6.74
CA PHE A 45 4.04 -18.88 7.73
C PHE A 45 2.72 -18.49 7.07
N ALA A 46 2.76 -17.63 6.03
CA ALA A 46 1.58 -17.21 5.27
C ALA A 46 0.88 -18.37 4.57
N LEU A 47 1.64 -19.35 4.03
CA LEU A 47 1.09 -20.55 3.40
C LEU A 47 0.20 -21.38 4.36
N ASN A 48 0.55 -21.39 5.65
CA ASN A 48 -0.22 -22.10 6.67
C ASN A 48 -1.39 -21.26 7.24
N HIS A 49 -1.44 -19.94 6.96
CA HIS A 49 -2.45 -19.02 7.46
C HIS A 49 -3.07 -18.15 6.35
N PRO A 50 -3.52 -18.72 5.22
CA PRO A 50 -3.88 -17.96 4.03
C PRO A 50 -5.09 -17.04 4.21
N ALA A 51 -6.00 -17.40 5.11
CA ALA A 51 -7.23 -16.63 5.37
C ALA A 51 -7.05 -15.50 6.39
N GLY A 52 -5.94 -15.47 7.11
CA GLY A 52 -5.66 -14.46 8.14
C GLY A 52 -5.24 -13.12 7.55
N SER A 53 -5.50 -12.03 8.29
CA SER A 53 -5.00 -10.69 7.91
C SER A 53 -3.48 -10.68 7.74
N LEU A 54 -2.76 -11.39 8.58
CA LEU A 54 -1.31 -11.53 8.51
C LEU A 54 -0.86 -12.27 7.23
N GLY A 55 -1.55 -13.34 6.84
CA GLY A 55 -1.27 -14.08 5.60
C GLY A 55 -1.45 -13.17 4.38
N LYS A 56 -2.53 -12.42 4.32
CA LYS A 56 -2.79 -11.46 3.23
C LYS A 56 -1.73 -10.36 3.15
N GLN A 57 -1.31 -9.81 4.29
CA GLN A 57 -0.26 -8.80 4.35
C GLN A 57 1.09 -9.29 3.81
N LEU A 58 1.37 -10.57 3.96
CA LEU A 58 2.64 -11.19 3.56
C LEU A 58 2.64 -11.70 2.11
N THR A 59 1.48 -11.75 1.45
CA THR A 59 1.36 -12.37 0.11
C THR A 59 0.81 -11.41 -0.95
N LEU A 60 -0.01 -10.41 -0.58
CA LEU A 60 -0.58 -9.49 -1.56
C LEU A 60 0.48 -8.55 -2.11
N THR A 61 0.50 -8.42 -3.44
CA THR A 61 1.34 -7.50 -4.19
C THR A 61 0.57 -6.26 -4.61
N ALA A 62 1.27 -5.23 -5.07
CA ALA A 62 0.65 -4.04 -5.64
C ALA A 62 -0.25 -4.39 -6.84
N ALA A 63 0.14 -5.36 -7.66
CA ALA A 63 -0.65 -5.86 -8.78
C ALA A 63 -2.01 -6.43 -8.37
N ASP A 64 -2.11 -7.03 -7.18
CA ASP A 64 -3.36 -7.62 -6.70
C ASP A 64 -4.41 -6.57 -6.28
N LEU A 65 -3.99 -5.34 -5.98
CA LEU A 65 -4.86 -4.27 -5.48
C LEU A 65 -4.94 -3.04 -6.38
N MET A 66 -4.04 -2.89 -7.35
CA MET A 66 -4.02 -1.73 -8.24
C MET A 66 -5.28 -1.64 -9.09
N VAL A 67 -5.66 -0.44 -9.48
CA VAL A 67 -6.58 -0.22 -10.59
C VAL A 67 -5.77 -0.37 -11.88
N PRO A 68 -6.10 -1.32 -12.76
CA PRO A 68 -5.34 -1.54 -13.99
C PRO A 68 -5.40 -0.32 -14.93
N ALA A 69 -4.29 0.00 -15.59
CA ALA A 69 -4.21 1.10 -16.54
C ALA A 69 -5.26 1.01 -17.66
N SER A 70 -5.69 -0.20 -18.02
CA SER A 70 -6.76 -0.42 -19.01
C SER A 70 -8.15 0.10 -18.59
N GLN A 71 -8.33 0.39 -17.32
CA GLN A 71 -9.56 0.98 -16.76
C GLN A 71 -9.46 2.49 -16.57
N LEU A 72 -8.29 3.07 -16.82
CA LEU A 72 -7.99 4.48 -16.64
C LEU A 72 -7.76 5.15 -17.99
N HIS A 73 -8.00 6.47 -18.04
CA HIS A 73 -7.81 7.26 -19.24
C HIS A 73 -6.59 8.17 -19.05
N PRO A 74 -5.49 7.95 -19.82
CA PRO A 74 -4.32 8.79 -19.73
C PRO A 74 -4.63 10.23 -20.12
N LEU A 75 -4.06 11.16 -19.37
CA LEU A 75 -4.08 12.57 -19.70
C LEU A 75 -2.83 12.91 -20.52
N GLN A 76 -2.97 13.79 -21.49
CA GLN A 76 -1.81 14.35 -22.19
C GLN A 76 -1.29 15.57 -21.43
N PRO A 77 0.02 15.90 -21.51
CA PRO A 77 0.56 17.09 -20.87
C PRO A 77 -0.18 18.39 -21.25
N SER A 78 -0.70 18.46 -22.47
CA SER A 78 -1.45 19.61 -22.99
C SER A 78 -2.94 19.60 -22.67
N THR A 79 -3.44 18.57 -21.96
CA THR A 79 -4.87 18.45 -21.62
C THR A 79 -5.29 19.64 -20.74
N PRO A 80 -6.30 20.45 -21.16
CA PRO A 80 -6.73 21.63 -20.42
C PRO A 80 -7.45 21.27 -19.12
N LEU A 81 -7.38 22.15 -18.12
CA LEU A 81 -7.95 21.94 -16.77
C LEU A 81 -9.40 21.39 -16.78
N PRO A 82 -10.36 21.90 -17.58
CA PRO A 82 -11.72 21.35 -17.59
C PRO A 82 -11.77 19.87 -17.98
N GLU A 83 -10.93 19.46 -18.94
CA GLU A 83 -10.84 18.06 -19.37
C GLU A 83 -10.10 17.19 -18.34
N VAL A 84 -9.10 17.74 -17.64
CA VAL A 84 -8.45 17.09 -16.49
C VAL A 84 -9.49 16.75 -15.42
N ILE A 85 -10.31 17.74 -15.02
CA ILE A 85 -11.40 17.55 -14.05
C ILE A 85 -12.38 16.47 -14.52
N GLY A 86 -12.76 16.52 -15.80
CA GLY A 86 -13.64 15.53 -16.42
C GLY A 86 -13.04 14.12 -16.39
N GLY A 87 -11.75 13.99 -16.67
CA GLY A 87 -10.99 12.72 -16.61
C GLY A 87 -10.97 12.13 -15.21
N LEU A 88 -10.54 12.89 -14.20
CA LEU A 88 -10.50 12.44 -12.81
C LEU A 88 -11.89 12.04 -12.30
N THR A 89 -12.92 12.80 -12.67
CA THR A 89 -14.32 12.50 -12.29
C THR A 89 -14.81 11.20 -12.91
N ARG A 90 -14.49 10.97 -14.18
CA ARG A 90 -14.88 9.76 -14.91
C ARG A 90 -14.21 8.52 -14.35
N ASP A 91 -12.91 8.58 -14.08
CA ASP A 91 -12.14 7.46 -13.56
C ASP A 91 -12.47 7.17 -12.08
N GLY A 92 -12.93 8.17 -11.34
CA GLY A 92 -13.56 8.02 -10.01
C GLY A 92 -12.62 7.58 -8.88
N ILE A 93 -11.30 7.62 -9.10
CA ILE A 93 -10.28 7.20 -8.10
C ILE A 93 -9.58 8.38 -7.42
N GLY A 94 -10.00 9.62 -7.72
CA GLY A 94 -9.42 10.85 -7.14
C GLY A 94 -8.01 11.16 -7.63
N SER A 95 -7.56 10.50 -8.68
CA SER A 95 -6.25 10.70 -9.31
C SER A 95 -6.30 10.36 -10.80
N GLY A 96 -5.34 10.90 -11.55
CA GLY A 96 -5.12 10.60 -12.94
C GLY A 96 -3.63 10.58 -13.23
N TRP A 97 -3.23 9.88 -14.27
CA TRP A 97 -1.86 9.84 -14.72
C TRP A 97 -1.67 10.59 -16.04
N VAL A 98 -0.51 11.21 -16.17
CA VAL A 98 -0.12 11.94 -17.39
C VAL A 98 0.86 11.08 -18.16
N GLU A 99 0.49 10.78 -19.40
CA GLU A 99 1.29 9.95 -20.30
C GLU A 99 2.44 10.74 -20.89
N ASN A 100 3.57 10.08 -21.04
CA ASN A 100 4.70 10.66 -21.78
C ASN A 100 4.44 10.59 -23.30
N PRO A 101 4.31 11.73 -24.00
CA PRO A 101 4.03 11.73 -25.42
C PRO A 101 5.16 11.12 -26.27
N ASP A 102 6.40 11.13 -25.77
CA ASP A 102 7.56 10.55 -26.44
C ASP A 102 7.70 9.04 -26.24
N SER A 103 6.95 8.50 -25.27
CA SER A 103 6.94 7.07 -24.94
C SER A 103 5.55 6.64 -24.51
N PRO A 104 4.63 6.34 -25.45
CA PRO A 104 3.27 5.94 -25.14
C PRO A 104 3.19 4.78 -24.17
N GLY A 105 2.27 4.89 -23.19
CA GLY A 105 2.14 3.94 -22.09
C GLY A 105 3.08 4.19 -20.91
N SER A 106 4.03 5.14 -21.00
CA SER A 106 4.90 5.45 -19.87
C SER A 106 4.41 6.64 -19.07
N LEU A 107 4.69 6.60 -17.76
CA LEU A 107 4.29 7.62 -16.80
C LEU A 107 5.19 8.86 -16.90
N LEU A 108 4.61 10.02 -17.14
CA LEU A 108 5.27 11.32 -17.06
C LEU A 108 5.01 11.99 -15.71
N GLY A 109 3.81 11.85 -15.18
CA GLY A 109 3.41 12.49 -13.94
C GLY A 109 2.07 11.99 -13.42
N ILE A 110 1.70 12.44 -12.23
CA ILE A 110 0.44 12.12 -11.59
C ILE A 110 -0.28 13.39 -11.16
N LEU A 111 -1.60 13.36 -11.24
CA LEU A 111 -2.52 14.40 -10.77
C LEU A 111 -3.46 13.83 -9.73
N THR A 112 -3.76 14.60 -8.71
CA THR A 112 -4.74 14.24 -7.68
C THR A 112 -5.75 15.37 -7.46
N ASP A 113 -6.89 15.09 -6.81
CA ASP A 113 -7.83 16.11 -6.38
C ASP A 113 -7.17 17.20 -5.51
N GLY A 114 -6.11 16.81 -4.78
CA GLY A 114 -5.32 17.74 -3.99
C GLY A 114 -4.55 18.74 -4.86
N ASP A 115 -4.04 18.30 -6.00
CA ASP A 115 -3.33 19.16 -6.95
C ASP A 115 -4.28 20.15 -7.61
N LEU A 116 -5.47 19.69 -8.03
CA LEU A 116 -6.53 20.56 -8.53
C LEU A 116 -6.92 21.63 -7.52
N ARG A 117 -7.14 21.24 -6.26
CA ARG A 117 -7.52 22.18 -5.21
C ARG A 117 -6.46 23.24 -4.97
N ARG A 118 -5.17 22.85 -4.97
CA ARG A 118 -4.06 23.81 -4.84
C ARG A 118 -4.02 24.76 -6.03
N ALA A 119 -4.13 24.23 -7.24
CA ALA A 119 -4.12 25.05 -8.44
C ALA A 119 -5.23 26.12 -8.45
N LEU A 120 -6.44 25.73 -8.04
CA LEU A 120 -7.57 26.66 -7.93
C LEU A 120 -7.40 27.72 -6.81
N GLN A 121 -6.59 27.45 -5.79
CA GLN A 121 -6.24 28.41 -4.73
C GLN A 121 -5.11 29.35 -5.15
N ASP A 122 -4.14 28.83 -5.89
CA ASP A 122 -2.91 29.56 -6.24
C ASP A 122 -3.08 30.40 -7.50
N HIS A 123 -4.08 30.12 -8.33
CA HIS A 123 -4.36 30.81 -9.59
C HIS A 123 -5.72 31.50 -9.57
N GLY A 124 -5.80 32.73 -10.06
CA GLY A 124 -7.07 33.43 -10.26
C GLY A 124 -7.94 32.75 -11.33
N ALA A 125 -9.26 32.89 -11.20
CA ALA A 125 -10.21 32.26 -12.10
C ALA A 125 -10.00 32.62 -13.60
N GLU A 126 -9.46 33.81 -13.85
CA GLU A 126 -9.13 34.30 -15.19
C GLU A 126 -8.02 33.50 -15.88
N THR A 127 -7.19 32.80 -15.13
CA THR A 127 -6.05 32.01 -15.65
C THR A 127 -6.38 30.51 -15.77
N TRP A 128 -7.47 30.03 -15.18
CA TRP A 128 -7.80 28.60 -15.16
C TRP A 128 -7.93 27.97 -16.55
N SER A 129 -8.40 28.74 -17.53
CA SER A 129 -8.52 28.28 -18.92
C SER A 129 -7.18 28.05 -19.61
N GLN A 130 -6.08 28.54 -19.03
CA GLN A 130 -4.73 28.42 -19.56
C GLN A 130 -3.97 27.26 -18.92
N LEU A 131 -4.46 26.73 -17.78
CA LEU A 131 -3.81 25.65 -17.06
C LEU A 131 -3.99 24.32 -17.80
N THR A 132 -2.93 23.56 -17.87
CA THR A 132 -2.86 22.23 -18.48
C THR A 132 -2.48 21.16 -17.47
N ALA A 133 -2.62 19.88 -17.83
CA ALA A 133 -2.20 18.77 -17.00
C ALA A 133 -0.71 18.88 -16.58
N LYS A 134 0.15 19.38 -17.47
CA LYS A 134 1.58 19.59 -17.21
C LYS A 134 1.83 20.61 -16.08
N ASP A 135 1.01 21.66 -16.03
CA ASP A 135 1.16 22.71 -15.01
C ASP A 135 0.73 22.24 -13.62
N LEU A 136 -0.14 21.22 -13.59
CA LEU A 136 -0.79 20.73 -12.37
C LEU A 136 -0.16 19.45 -11.82
N MET A 137 0.49 18.67 -12.68
CA MET A 137 0.98 17.34 -12.29
C MET A 137 2.18 17.41 -11.33
N THR A 138 2.29 16.40 -10.50
CA THR A 138 3.56 16.04 -9.88
C THR A 138 4.37 15.26 -10.91
N ALA A 139 5.41 15.88 -11.44
CA ALA A 139 6.36 15.24 -12.34
C ALA A 139 7.27 14.30 -11.54
N ASP A 140 7.69 13.21 -12.17
CA ASP A 140 8.56 12.20 -11.58
C ASP A 140 8.07 11.72 -10.20
N PRO A 141 6.84 11.17 -10.14
CA PRO A 141 6.24 10.74 -8.88
C PRO A 141 6.96 9.50 -8.32
N ILE A 142 6.84 9.31 -7.01
CA ILE A 142 7.26 8.05 -6.39
C ILE A 142 6.39 6.92 -6.96
N THR A 143 7.03 5.85 -7.40
CA THR A 143 6.38 4.67 -7.98
C THR A 143 6.80 3.40 -7.26
N VAL A 144 6.04 2.32 -7.46
CA VAL A 144 6.42 0.97 -7.05
C VAL A 144 6.26 -0.01 -8.20
N ASN A 145 7.03 -1.11 -8.17
CA ASN A 145 6.82 -2.20 -9.11
C ASN A 145 5.59 -3.02 -8.72
N ALA A 146 4.97 -3.64 -9.71
CA ALA A 146 3.75 -4.43 -9.56
C ALA A 146 3.91 -5.64 -8.59
N ASP A 147 5.11 -6.20 -8.48
CA ASP A 147 5.46 -7.33 -7.63
C ASP A 147 5.77 -6.96 -6.17
N VAL A 148 5.83 -5.66 -5.86
CA VAL A 148 6.10 -5.20 -4.49
C VAL A 148 4.94 -5.57 -3.57
N LEU A 149 5.26 -6.12 -2.39
CA LEU A 149 4.25 -6.42 -1.39
C LEU A 149 3.49 -5.16 -0.94
N VAL A 150 2.18 -5.28 -0.79
CA VAL A 150 1.31 -4.16 -0.37
C VAL A 150 1.79 -3.49 0.91
N VAL A 151 2.29 -4.24 1.87
CA VAL A 151 2.85 -3.66 3.11
C VAL A 151 4.05 -2.75 2.88
N LYS A 152 4.88 -3.06 1.88
CA LYS A 152 6.02 -2.21 1.52
C LYS A 152 5.56 -0.97 0.76
N ALA A 153 4.59 -1.13 -0.15
CA ALA A 153 3.97 -0.02 -0.86
C ALA A 153 3.31 0.96 0.13
N LEU A 154 2.54 0.45 1.10
CA LEU A 154 1.91 1.25 2.15
C LEU A 154 2.95 1.99 3.00
N ALA A 155 3.99 1.30 3.45
CA ALA A 155 5.08 1.93 4.20
C ALA A 155 5.75 3.07 3.40
N GLN A 156 5.90 2.91 2.08
CA GLN A 156 6.43 3.95 1.21
C GLN A 156 5.49 5.15 1.10
N MET A 157 4.17 4.92 1.10
CA MET A 157 3.17 5.99 1.13
C MET A 157 3.18 6.77 2.45
N GLU A 158 3.27 6.07 3.59
CA GLU A 158 3.21 6.65 4.93
C GLU A 158 4.49 7.40 5.33
N HIS A 159 5.66 6.83 4.99
CA HIS A 159 6.97 7.36 5.41
C HIS A 159 7.59 8.33 4.39
N ASN A 160 6.81 8.84 3.45
CA ASN A 160 7.30 9.80 2.50
C ASN A 160 7.65 11.14 3.19
N ARG A 161 8.78 11.69 2.80
CA ARG A 161 9.63 12.74 3.41
C ARG A 161 8.94 13.93 4.08
N ARG A 162 7.74 14.34 3.68
CA ARG A 162 7.05 15.53 4.21
C ARG A 162 5.59 15.32 4.59
N LYS A 163 4.86 14.52 3.83
CA LYS A 163 3.46 14.16 4.08
C LYS A 163 3.17 12.78 3.51
N PRO A 164 2.31 11.98 4.15
CA PRO A 164 1.81 10.78 3.54
C PRO A 164 1.21 11.06 2.17
N ILE A 165 1.47 10.18 1.21
CA ILE A 165 0.87 10.25 -0.13
C ILE A 165 -0.34 9.32 -0.19
N SER A 166 -1.40 9.76 -0.86
CA SER A 166 -2.66 9.02 -0.96
C SER A 166 -2.73 8.11 -2.18
N VAL A 167 -1.86 8.33 -3.16
CA VAL A 167 -1.82 7.60 -4.43
C VAL A 167 -0.39 7.24 -4.77
N LEU A 168 -0.19 6.01 -5.21
CA LEU A 168 1.12 5.48 -5.57
C LEU A 168 0.99 4.78 -6.93
N PRO A 169 1.54 5.33 -8.01
CA PRO A 169 1.55 4.66 -9.30
C PRO A 169 2.31 3.34 -9.25
N VAL A 170 1.70 2.33 -9.85
CA VAL A 170 2.30 1.01 -10.02
C VAL A 170 2.81 0.92 -11.46
N VAL A 171 4.08 0.63 -11.60
CA VAL A 171 4.74 0.55 -12.91
C VAL A 171 5.38 -0.83 -13.11
N ASN A 172 5.59 -1.22 -14.36
CA ASN A 172 6.41 -2.38 -14.68
C ASN A 172 7.91 -2.02 -14.67
N GLN A 173 8.79 -2.98 -15.01
CA GLN A 173 10.24 -2.74 -15.04
C GLN A 173 10.67 -1.73 -16.12
N GLU A 174 9.81 -1.45 -17.10
CA GLU A 174 10.03 -0.47 -18.17
C GLU A 174 9.41 0.90 -17.85
N GLN A 175 8.94 1.12 -16.62
CA GLN A 175 8.23 2.31 -16.14
C GLN A 175 6.90 2.60 -16.90
N GLN A 176 6.31 1.57 -17.41
CA GLN A 176 4.98 1.61 -18.06
C GLN A 176 3.88 1.21 -17.09
#